data_24c88a5d6cc20be462334a882536a293
#
_entry.id   24c88a5d6cc20be462334a882536a293
#
_cell.length_a   1.000
_cell.length_b   1.000
_cell.length_c   1.000
_cell.angle_alpha   90.00
_cell.angle_beta   90.00
_cell.angle_gamma   90.00
#
_symmetry.space_group_name_H-M   'P 1'
#
loop_
_entity.id
_entity.type
_entity.pdbx_description
1 polymer ?
#
loop_
_entity_poly.entity_id
_entity_poly.type
_entity_poly.pdbx_seq_one_letter_code
_entity_poly.pdbx_strand_id
1 'polypeptide(L)'
;LLTDPAALDAGKQIFTTNCVACHAADGGGLVGPNLTDDYWIHGGGIKNIFKVIKYGVVAKGMISWQSQLNPKQMQDVASYVISLHGTSPANPKQQEGTIWKESDSTAVASN
;
A
#
# COMPACT_ATOMS: atom_id res chain seq x y z
N LEU A 1 -12.60 -1.17 -0.81
CA LEU A 1 -11.88 -0.92 0.46
C LEU A 1 -12.58 -1.66 1.60
N LEU A 2 -11.86 -2.54 2.25
CA LEU A 2 -12.36 -3.31 3.38
C LEU A 2 -11.95 -2.62 4.69
N THR A 3 -12.89 -2.53 5.62
CA THR A 3 -12.63 -1.88 6.92
C THR A 3 -12.93 -2.80 8.10
N ASP A 4 -13.45 -4.01 7.86
CA ASP A 4 -13.76 -4.93 8.95
C ASP A 4 -12.48 -5.47 9.59
N PRO A 5 -12.49 -5.73 10.91
CA PRO A 5 -11.28 -6.16 11.63
C PRO A 5 -10.66 -7.44 11.08
N ALA A 6 -11.47 -8.39 10.61
CA ALA A 6 -10.96 -9.65 10.09
C ALA A 6 -10.15 -9.45 8.80
N ALA A 7 -10.64 -8.59 7.89
CA ALA A 7 -9.93 -8.28 6.65
C ALA A 7 -8.63 -7.51 6.92
N LEU A 8 -8.67 -6.54 7.83
CA LEU A 8 -7.49 -5.77 8.19
C LEU A 8 -6.44 -6.64 8.89
N ASP A 9 -6.85 -7.58 9.72
CA ASP A 9 -5.93 -8.52 10.37
C ASP A 9 -5.28 -9.46 9.35
N ALA A 10 -6.07 -9.98 8.42
CA ALA A 10 -5.55 -10.81 7.33
C ALA A 10 -4.54 -10.03 6.49
N GLY A 11 -4.85 -8.77 6.17
CA GLY A 11 -3.94 -7.90 5.43
C GLY A 11 -2.66 -7.61 6.19
N LYS A 12 -2.76 -7.42 7.50
CA LYS A 12 -1.58 -7.22 8.35
C LYS A 12 -0.66 -8.42 8.32
N GLN A 13 -1.20 -9.63 8.38
CA GLN A 13 -0.39 -10.85 8.33
C GLN A 13 0.34 -10.98 6.99
N ILE A 14 -0.33 -10.68 5.89
CA ILE A 14 0.28 -10.69 4.56
C ILE A 14 1.37 -9.63 4.48
N PHE A 15 1.11 -8.43 4.96
CA PHE A 15 2.07 -7.33 4.97
C PHE A 15 3.32 -7.71 5.77
N THR A 16 3.13 -8.26 6.95
CA THR A 16 4.23 -8.67 7.83
C THR A 16 5.11 -9.71 7.17
N THR A 17 4.51 -10.66 6.44
CA THR A 17 5.24 -11.73 5.77
C THR A 17 5.97 -11.25 4.52
N ASN A 18 5.36 -10.36 3.71
CA ASN A 18 5.80 -10.12 2.35
C ASN A 18 6.31 -8.69 2.08
N CYS A 19 5.93 -7.72 2.90
CA CYS A 19 6.14 -6.29 2.56
C CYS A 19 7.14 -5.59 3.48
N VAL A 20 7.38 -6.12 4.67
CA VAL A 20 8.19 -5.48 5.72
C VAL A 20 9.63 -5.26 5.28
N ALA A 21 10.20 -6.15 4.48
CA ALA A 21 11.60 -6.05 4.06
C ALA A 21 11.89 -4.71 3.37
N CYS A 22 10.93 -4.15 2.64
CA CYS A 22 11.10 -2.89 1.91
C CYS A 22 10.36 -1.71 2.55
N HIS A 23 9.24 -1.97 3.24
CA HIS A 23 8.37 -0.92 3.76
C HIS A 23 8.44 -0.75 5.28
N ALA A 24 9.19 -1.58 5.98
CA ALA A 24 9.27 -1.66 7.44
C ALA A 24 7.97 -2.15 8.07
N ALA A 25 8.06 -2.65 9.32
CA ALA A 25 6.91 -3.24 10.01
C ALA A 25 5.78 -2.24 10.27
N ASP A 26 6.13 -0.96 10.46
CA ASP A 26 5.16 0.11 10.70
C ASP A 26 4.75 0.85 9.41
N GLY A 27 5.24 0.42 8.26
CA GLY A 27 4.96 1.04 6.97
C GLY A 27 5.74 2.31 6.71
N GLY A 28 6.67 2.69 7.59
CA GLY A 28 7.40 3.96 7.49
C GLY A 28 8.40 4.05 6.34
N GLY A 29 8.74 2.91 5.74
CA GLY A 29 9.61 2.86 4.57
C GLY A 29 11.05 2.46 4.88
N LEU A 30 11.65 1.79 3.93
CA LEU A 30 13.08 1.45 3.90
C LEU A 30 13.55 1.61 2.46
N VAL A 31 13.76 0.49 1.72
CA VAL A 31 14.00 0.55 0.28
C VAL A 31 12.72 1.04 -0.44
N GLY A 32 11.57 0.53 -0.03
CA GLY A 32 10.29 1.01 -0.53
C GLY A 32 9.85 2.30 0.18
N PRO A 33 8.90 3.04 -0.42
CA PRO A 33 8.46 4.32 0.14
C PRO A 33 7.69 4.16 1.46
N ASN A 34 7.61 5.28 2.19
CA ASN A 34 6.77 5.42 3.36
C ASN A 34 5.30 5.30 2.92
N LEU A 35 4.56 4.40 3.55
CA LEU A 35 3.15 4.13 3.24
C LEU A 35 2.19 4.86 4.18
N THR A 36 2.70 5.62 5.14
CA THR A 36 1.88 6.27 6.16
C THR A 36 1.58 7.74 5.87
N ASP A 37 2.32 8.36 4.95
CA ASP A 37 2.16 9.76 4.61
C ASP A 37 1.15 9.98 3.47
N ASP A 38 0.97 11.23 3.08
CA ASP A 38 0.01 11.60 2.04
C ASP A 38 0.59 11.51 0.62
N TYR A 39 1.85 11.13 0.48
CA TYR A 39 2.58 11.17 -0.78
C TYR A 39 2.69 9.79 -1.39
N TRP A 40 2.38 9.67 -2.69
CA TRP A 40 2.37 8.41 -3.42
C TRP A 40 3.04 8.56 -4.78
N ILE A 41 3.97 7.65 -5.09
CA ILE A 41 4.67 7.65 -6.37
C ILE A 41 3.73 7.24 -7.51
N HIS A 42 2.89 6.23 -7.26
CA HIS A 42 1.99 5.64 -8.27
C HIS A 42 0.52 5.93 -8.00
N GLY A 43 0.23 6.95 -7.20
CA GLY A 43 -1.12 7.28 -6.77
C GLY A 43 -1.54 6.49 -5.53
N GLY A 44 -2.38 7.12 -4.71
CA GLY A 44 -2.96 6.50 -3.53
C GLY A 44 -4.35 5.93 -3.82
N GLY A 45 -5.05 5.60 -2.75
CA GLY A 45 -6.38 5.01 -2.83
C GLY A 45 -6.35 3.53 -3.15
N ILE A 46 -7.46 2.84 -2.87
CA ILE A 46 -7.52 1.38 -2.93
C ILE A 46 -7.21 0.83 -4.33
N LYS A 47 -7.71 1.47 -5.36
CA LYS A 47 -7.52 0.98 -6.74
C LYS A 47 -6.06 1.04 -7.17
N ASN A 48 -5.39 2.14 -6.89
CA ASN A 48 -3.99 2.31 -7.27
C ASN A 48 -3.07 1.42 -6.45
N ILE A 49 -3.34 1.29 -5.15
CA ILE A 49 -2.55 0.42 -4.26
C ILE A 49 -2.73 -1.04 -4.66
N PHE A 50 -3.96 -1.47 -4.92
CA PHE A 50 -4.24 -2.82 -5.40
C PHE A 50 -3.49 -3.11 -6.70
N LYS A 51 -3.50 -2.16 -7.64
CA LYS A 51 -2.83 -2.30 -8.94
C LYS A 51 -1.31 -2.46 -8.77
N VAL A 52 -0.70 -1.67 -7.88
CA VAL A 52 0.74 -1.76 -7.60
C VAL A 52 1.10 -3.11 -7.00
N ILE A 53 0.29 -3.62 -6.09
CA ILE A 53 0.51 -4.94 -5.48
C ILE A 53 0.38 -6.02 -6.55
N LYS A 54 -0.66 -5.95 -7.37
CA LYS A 54 -0.94 -6.96 -8.39
C LYS A 54 0.15 -7.03 -9.45
N TYR A 55 0.56 -5.89 -9.97
CA TYR A 55 1.51 -5.83 -11.10
C TYR A 55 2.96 -5.56 -10.68
N GLY A 56 3.17 -5.08 -9.46
CA GLY A 56 4.49 -4.73 -8.97
C GLY A 56 5.03 -3.46 -9.59
N VAL A 57 6.25 -3.11 -9.20
CA VAL A 57 7.06 -2.02 -9.78
C VAL A 57 8.46 -2.60 -9.97
N VAL A 58 8.61 -3.46 -10.98
CA VAL A 58 9.80 -4.29 -11.17
C VAL A 58 11.05 -3.43 -11.27
N ALA A 59 10.98 -2.30 -11.96
CA ALA A 59 12.10 -1.38 -12.11
C ALA A 59 12.60 -0.82 -10.77
N LYS A 60 11.77 -0.84 -9.75
CA LYS A 60 12.12 -0.38 -8.39
C LYS A 60 12.31 -1.53 -7.39
N GLY A 61 12.25 -2.76 -7.87
CA GLY A 61 12.48 -3.95 -7.05
C GLY A 61 11.24 -4.54 -6.40
N MET A 62 10.05 -3.99 -6.63
CA MET A 62 8.81 -4.59 -6.13
C MET A 62 8.28 -5.59 -7.15
N ILE A 63 8.20 -6.87 -6.76
CA ILE A 63 7.70 -7.92 -7.65
C ILE A 63 6.18 -7.83 -7.78
N SER A 64 5.65 -8.47 -8.84
CA SER A 64 4.22 -8.69 -8.99
C SER A 64 3.77 -9.79 -8.01
N TRP A 65 2.70 -9.53 -7.26
CA TRP A 65 2.22 -10.47 -6.24
C TRP A 65 1.06 -11.34 -6.71
N GLN A 66 0.53 -11.12 -7.93
CA GLN A 66 -0.66 -11.85 -8.39
C GLN A 66 -0.46 -13.36 -8.55
N SER A 67 0.79 -13.83 -8.63
CA SER A 67 1.06 -15.26 -8.69
C SER A 67 1.13 -15.93 -7.31
N GLN A 68 1.24 -15.14 -6.25
CA GLN A 68 1.38 -15.62 -4.87
C GLN A 68 0.20 -15.29 -3.98
N LEU A 69 -0.57 -14.25 -4.34
CA LEU A 69 -1.74 -13.80 -3.59
C LEU A 69 -2.96 -13.81 -4.51
N ASN A 70 -4.08 -14.32 -4.01
CA ASN A 70 -5.34 -14.25 -4.76
C ASN A 70 -5.94 -12.85 -4.65
N PRO A 71 -7.00 -12.52 -5.45
CA PRO A 71 -7.59 -11.18 -5.42
C PRO A 71 -8.08 -10.75 -4.03
N LYS A 72 -8.64 -11.68 -3.25
CA LYS A 72 -9.10 -11.36 -1.89
C LYS A 72 -7.93 -10.99 -0.98
N GLN A 73 -6.83 -11.73 -1.07
CA GLN A 73 -5.64 -11.45 -0.28
C GLN A 73 -5.00 -10.11 -0.67
N MET A 74 -4.96 -9.81 -1.97
CA MET A 74 -4.44 -8.52 -2.44
C MET A 74 -5.33 -7.36 -1.97
N GLN A 75 -6.66 -7.56 -1.94
CA GLN A 75 -7.58 -6.57 -1.40
C GLN A 75 -7.39 -6.38 0.10
N ASP A 76 -7.20 -7.45 0.84
CA ASP A 76 -6.96 -7.39 2.29
C ASP A 76 -5.69 -6.59 2.61
N VAL A 77 -4.58 -6.88 1.93
CA VAL A 77 -3.32 -6.18 2.20
C VAL A 77 -3.37 -4.74 1.71
N ALA A 78 -4.02 -4.46 0.59
CA ALA A 78 -4.20 -3.09 0.12
C ALA A 78 -5.03 -2.27 1.13
N SER A 79 -6.07 -2.86 1.69
CA SER A 79 -6.89 -2.22 2.71
C SER A 79 -6.09 -1.96 3.99
N TYR A 80 -5.26 -2.92 4.39
CA TYR A 80 -4.37 -2.73 5.54
C TYR A 80 -3.38 -1.58 5.30
N VAL A 81 -2.78 -1.50 4.11
CA VAL A 81 -1.87 -0.41 3.76
C VAL A 81 -2.56 0.94 3.91
N ILE A 82 -3.80 1.06 3.43
CA ILE A 82 -4.57 2.31 3.61
C ILE A 82 -4.77 2.62 5.08
N SER A 83 -4.97 1.61 5.94
CA SER A 83 -5.13 1.81 7.37
C SER A 83 -3.89 2.39 8.06
N LEU A 84 -2.73 2.29 7.42
CA LEU A 84 -1.49 2.88 7.94
C LEU A 84 -1.40 4.39 7.70
N HIS A 85 -2.24 4.93 6.83
CA HIS A 85 -2.24 6.37 6.54
C HIS A 85 -2.50 7.17 7.81
N GLY A 86 -1.67 8.16 8.05
CA GLY A 86 -1.78 9.01 9.24
C GLY A 86 -1.18 8.43 10.51
N THR A 87 -0.63 7.21 10.48
CA THR A 87 0.10 6.67 11.63
C THR A 87 1.47 7.32 11.76
N SER A 88 2.11 7.17 12.91
CA SER A 88 3.38 7.84 13.21
C SER A 88 4.49 6.83 13.42
N PRO A 89 5.15 6.37 12.35
CA PRO A 89 6.27 5.44 12.47
C PRO A 89 7.47 6.10 13.18
N ALA A 90 8.28 5.28 13.84
CA ALA A 90 9.41 5.79 14.64
C ALA A 90 10.50 6.45 13.79
N ASN A 91 10.79 5.87 12.62
CA ASN A 91 11.83 6.38 11.71
C ASN A 91 11.26 6.45 10.28
N PRO A 92 10.39 7.43 10.01
CA PRO A 92 9.74 7.50 8.70
C PRO A 92 10.74 7.90 7.62
N LYS A 93 10.70 7.16 6.50
CA LYS A 93 11.42 7.57 5.30
C LYS A 93 10.82 8.86 4.77
N GLN A 94 11.64 9.71 4.18
CA GLN A 94 11.19 10.95 3.59
C GLN A 94 10.13 10.67 2.50
N GLN A 95 9.15 11.55 2.40
CA GLN A 95 8.06 11.42 1.44
C GLN A 95 8.58 11.36 0.00
N GLU A 96 7.91 10.55 -0.82
CA GLU A 96 8.22 10.37 -2.23
C GLU A 96 6.92 10.45 -3.04
N GLY A 97 7.01 11.01 -4.24
CA GLY A 97 5.82 11.16 -5.11
C GLY A 97 5.05 12.44 -4.83
N THR A 98 3.76 12.41 -5.07
CA THR A 98 2.88 13.56 -4.95
C THR A 98 1.73 13.29 -3.99
N ILE A 99 1.17 14.35 -3.42
CA ILE A 99 0.02 14.25 -2.52
C ILE A 99 -1.14 13.58 -3.25
N TRP A 100 -1.80 12.65 -2.58
CA TRP A 100 -3.01 12.00 -3.03
C TRP A 100 -4.18 12.38 -2.12
N LYS A 101 -5.32 12.72 -2.73
CA LYS A 101 -6.58 13.00 -2.02
C LYS A 101 -7.68 12.13 -2.58
N GLU A 102 -8.69 11.81 -1.76
CA GLU A 102 -9.82 10.97 -2.22
C GLU A 102 -10.55 11.58 -3.42
N SER A 103 -10.58 12.90 -3.55
CA SER A 103 -11.13 13.57 -4.73
C SER A 103 -10.39 13.19 -6.02
N ASP A 104 -9.10 12.87 -5.93
CA ASP A 104 -8.31 12.42 -7.08
C ASP A 104 -8.73 11.01 -7.51
N SER A 105 -9.16 10.17 -6.57
CA SER A 105 -9.70 8.84 -6.86
C SER A 105 -10.93 8.93 -7.77
N THR A 106 -11.82 9.86 -7.50
CA THR A 106 -13.00 10.10 -8.33
C THR A 106 -12.62 10.56 -9.74
N ALA A 107 -11.67 11.48 -9.84
CA ALA A 107 -11.20 11.97 -11.13
C ALA A 107 -10.56 10.85 -11.96
N VAL A 108 -9.77 9.99 -11.33
CA VAL A 108 -9.15 8.84 -11.99
C VAL A 108 -10.22 7.86 -12.46
N ALA A 109 -11.22 7.61 -11.63
CA ALA A 109 -12.28 6.64 -11.95
C ALA A 109 -13.16 7.11 -13.12
N SER A 110 -13.24 8.40 -13.37
CA SER A 110 -14.04 8.94 -14.47
C SER A 110 -13.35 8.84 -15.83
N ASN A 111 -12.09 8.52 -15.83
CA ASN A 111 -11.33 8.32 -17.06
C ASN A 111 -11.41 6.88 -17.56
#